data_b0aaa306228bba0e712525154dbe19e3
#
_entry.id   b0aaa306228bba0e712525154dbe19e3
#
_cell.length_a   1.000
_cell.length_b   1.000
_cell.length_c   1.000
_cell.angle_alpha   90.00
_cell.angle_beta   90.00
_cell.angle_gamma   90.00
#
_symmetry.space_group_name_H-M   'P 1'
#
loop_
_entity.id
_entity.type
_entity.pdbx_description
1 polymer ?
#
loop_
_entity_poly.entity_id
_entity_poly.type
_entity_poly.pdbx_seq_one_letter_code
_entity_poly.pdbx_strand_id
1 'polypeptide(L)' 'MNNVYTAVVKQDGDWWIGWIEEVPGVNCQEASRDELLVSLKVTLEEMLELNQ' A
#
# COMPACT_ATOMS: atom_id res chain seq x y z
N MET A 1 -15.39 2.42 -14.50
CA MET A 1 -14.17 1.79 -14.98
C MET A 1 -13.40 1.21 -13.79
N ASN A 2 -12.97 -0.03 -13.91
CA ASN A 2 -12.26 -0.68 -12.81
C ASN A 2 -10.76 -0.45 -12.94
N ASN A 3 -10.18 0.08 -11.89
CA ASN A 3 -8.73 0.24 -11.80
C ASN A 3 -8.16 -0.88 -10.96
N VAL A 4 -7.15 -1.52 -11.48
CA VAL A 4 -6.48 -2.60 -10.77
C VAL A 4 -5.10 -2.11 -10.34
N TYR A 5 -4.82 -2.25 -9.07
CA TYR A 5 -3.53 -1.84 -8.51
C TYR A 5 -2.84 -3.05 -7.91
N THR A 6 -1.53 -3.07 -8.02
CA THR A 6 -0.71 -4.19 -7.56
C THR A 6 -0.03 -3.81 -6.24
N ALA A 7 -0.35 -4.52 -5.20
CA ALA A 7 0.31 -4.35 -3.91
C ALA A 7 1.48 -5.32 -3.84
N VAL A 8 2.67 -4.79 -3.64
CA VAL A 8 3.86 -5.61 -3.41
C VAL A 8 4.13 -5.59 -1.92
N VAL A 9 4.19 -6.76 -1.30
CA VAL A 9 4.44 -6.87 0.13
C VAL A 9 5.59 -7.82 0.38
N LYS A 10 6.39 -7.52 1.39
CA LYS A 10 7.45 -8.42 1.80
C LYS A 10 7.75 -8.25 3.27
N GLN A 11 8.32 -9.28 3.86
CA GLN A 11 8.71 -9.26 5.28
C GLN A 11 10.17 -8.83 5.39
N ASP A 12 10.42 -7.91 6.33
CA ASP A 12 11.76 -7.41 6.59
C ASP A 12 11.98 -7.50 8.11
N GLY A 13 12.60 -8.60 8.56
CA GLY A 13 12.74 -8.86 9.98
C GLY A 13 11.37 -9.03 10.62
N ASP A 14 11.09 -8.22 11.64
CA ASP A 14 9.81 -8.25 12.33
C ASP A 14 8.75 -7.35 11.71
N TRP A 15 9.09 -6.69 10.60
CA TRP A 15 8.20 -5.75 9.96
C TRP A 15 7.73 -6.26 8.62
N TRP A 16 6.57 -5.78 8.21
CA TRP A 16 6.05 -5.99 6.86
C TRP A 16 6.07 -4.66 6.14
N ILE A 17 6.67 -4.65 4.97
CA ILE A 17 6.76 -3.43 4.15
C ILE A 17 6.08 -3.68 2.82
N GLY A 18 5.55 -2.62 2.24
CA GLY A 18 4.89 -2.76 0.95
C GLY A 18 4.65 -1.44 0.26
N TRP A 19 4.29 -1.55 -1.00
CA TRP A 19 4.00 -0.39 -1.84
C TRP A 19 3.02 -0.77 -2.93
N ILE A 20 2.52 0.26 -3.60
CA ILE A 20 1.64 0.07 -4.77
C ILE A 20 2.47 0.36 -6.01
N GLU A 21 2.61 -0.63 -6.89
CA GLU A 21 3.46 -0.55 -8.07
C GLU A 21 3.12 0.63 -8.97
N GLU A 22 1.84 0.87 -9.19
CA GLU A 22 1.36 1.86 -10.16
C GLU A 22 1.29 3.27 -9.60
N VAL A 23 1.44 3.45 -8.29
CA VAL A 23 1.28 4.76 -7.65
C VAL A 23 2.51 5.05 -6.80
N PRO A 24 3.50 5.77 -7.34
CA PRO A 24 4.69 6.14 -6.56
C PRO A 24 4.29 6.96 -5.33
N GLY A 25 4.95 6.71 -4.23
CA GLY A 25 4.69 7.41 -2.98
C GLY A 25 3.78 6.67 -2.03
N VAL A 26 3.12 5.61 -2.46
CA VAL A 26 2.32 4.78 -1.55
C VAL A 26 3.22 3.67 -1.01
N ASN A 27 3.77 3.90 0.18
CA ASN A 27 4.66 2.98 0.87
C ASN A 27 4.24 2.88 2.32
N CYS A 28 4.18 1.68 2.85
CA CYS A 28 3.76 1.47 4.24
C CYS A 28 4.63 0.44 4.92
N GLN A 29 4.69 0.52 6.25
CA GLN A 29 5.38 -0.44 7.10
C GLN A 29 4.49 -0.72 8.29
N GLU A 30 4.21 -1.99 8.54
CA GLU A 30 3.34 -2.40 9.64
C GLU A 30 3.88 -3.65 10.30
N ALA A 31 3.32 -3.97 11.47
CA ALA A 31 3.78 -5.11 12.26
C ALA A 31 3.26 -6.45 11.72
N SER A 32 2.22 -6.44 10.89
CA SER A 32 1.66 -7.66 10.31
C SER A 32 1.26 -7.43 8.86
N ARG A 33 1.13 -8.53 8.13
CA ARG A 33 0.72 -8.49 6.73
C ARG A 33 -0.69 -7.91 6.58
N ASP A 34 -1.60 -8.33 7.46
CA ASP A 34 -2.98 -7.86 7.40
C ASP A 34 -3.07 -6.36 7.64
N GLU A 35 -2.34 -5.86 8.63
CA GLU A 35 -2.29 -4.42 8.89
C GLU A 35 -1.70 -3.66 7.71
N LEU A 36 -0.66 -4.23 7.08
CA LEU A 36 -0.02 -3.62 5.93
C LEU A 36 -1.01 -3.48 4.77
N LEU A 37 -1.79 -4.52 4.50
CA LEU A 37 -2.76 -4.47 3.40
C LEU A 37 -3.82 -3.40 3.62
N VAL A 38 -4.27 -3.25 4.87
CA VAL A 38 -5.23 -2.19 5.23
C VAL A 38 -4.59 -0.81 5.04
N SER A 39 -3.36 -0.64 5.51
CA SER A 39 -2.64 0.63 5.39
C SER A 39 -2.40 1.01 3.93
N LEU A 40 -2.03 0.05 3.10
CA LEU A 40 -1.81 0.30 1.67
C LEU A 40 -3.11 0.74 1.00
N LYS A 41 -4.21 0.10 1.34
CA LYS A 41 -5.50 0.45 0.78
C LYS A 41 -5.90 1.88 1.15
N VAL A 42 -5.80 2.21 2.43
CA VAL A 42 -6.17 3.55 2.93
C VAL A 42 -5.27 4.62 2.30
N THR A 43 -3.96 4.37 2.27
CA THR A 43 -3.01 5.32 1.72
C THR A 43 -3.25 5.52 0.22
N LEU A 44 -3.53 4.44 -0.49
CA LEU A 44 -3.83 4.52 -1.92
C LEU A 44 -5.08 5.36 -2.16
N GLU A 45 -6.14 5.13 -1.38
CA GLU A 45 -7.38 5.88 -1.52
C GLU A 45 -7.14 7.38 -1.28
N GLU A 46 -6.37 7.71 -0.26
CA GLU A 46 -6.03 9.10 0.04
C GLU A 46 -5.22 9.73 -1.08
N MET A 47 -4.25 9.00 -1.63
CA MET A 47 -3.42 9.50 -2.71
C MET A 47 -4.24 9.75 -3.97
N LEU A 48 -5.18 8.87 -4.29
CA LEU A 48 -6.03 9.02 -5.45
C LEU A 48 -6.98 10.23 -5.30
N GLU A 49 -7.45 10.50 -4.09
CA GLU A 49 -8.28 11.68 -3.82
C GLU A 49 -7.51 12.97 -4.02
N LEU A 50 -6.25 13.00 -3.59
CA LEU A 50 -5.43 14.21 -3.71
C LEU A 50 -5.09 14.55 -5.15
N ASN A 51 -5.13 13.56 -6.04
CA ASN A 51 -4.75 13.75 -7.44
C ASN A 51 -5.95 13.93 -8.38
N GLN A 52 -7.11 14.18 -7.83
CA GLN A 52 -8.28 14.46 -8.67
C GLN A 52 -8.39 15.93 -9.04
#